data_70487a4b2cae20024368497e529130e7
#
_entry.id   70487a4b2cae20024368497e529130e7
#
_cell.length_a   1.000
_cell.length_b   1.000
_cell.length_c   1.000
_cell.angle_alpha   90.00
_cell.angle_beta   90.00
_cell.angle_gamma   90.00
#
_symmetry.space_group_name_H-M   'P 1'
#
loop_
_entity.id
_entity.type
_entity.pdbx_description
1 polymer ?
#
loop_
_entity_poly.entity_id
_entity_poly.type
_entity_poly.pdbx_seq_one_letter_code
_entity_poly.pdbx_strand_id
1 'polypeptide(L)'
;MISEGLFNRIVLWAVTIAGLVVIYAPPLYLLAVSFNPALQPGLPRLSDLSLTWYVALPNDRALVGALQQSLMIATITAVLATGMSLLAALAYFELRAQRTAWFLTVILPMFVPGVIQGLALSAVFTRSGIKASTLTVIAGHLLWAMPFAFIVILTSFAAVRRSYLTAAADLGATWWRQFVDITLPLIRPGLTSAFIFSFLLSLNEFTRAFYLAGRQNTLPVVLFGKMNSGASPVIYAMSGAIFLVSVACVALASIHFMLRKN
;
A
#
# COMPACT_ATOMS: atom_id res chain seq x y z
N MET A 1 9.61 -9.32 -36.84
CA MET A 1 10.16 -10.27 -35.87
C MET A 1 11.68 -10.09 -35.92
N ILE A 2 12.21 -9.37 -34.93
CA ILE A 2 13.66 -9.19 -34.79
C ILE A 2 14.19 -10.55 -34.33
N SER A 3 15.06 -11.18 -35.13
CA SER A 3 15.82 -12.33 -34.68
C SER A 3 16.72 -11.88 -33.55
N GLU A 4 16.28 -12.08 -32.33
CA GLU A 4 17.10 -11.79 -31.16
C GLU A 4 18.30 -12.74 -31.22
N GLY A 5 19.43 -12.22 -31.65
CA GLY A 5 20.68 -12.96 -31.62
C GLY A 5 20.99 -13.39 -30.18
N LEU A 6 21.71 -14.48 -30.02
CA LEU A 6 22.11 -15.04 -28.71
C LEU A 6 22.67 -13.93 -27.78
N PHE A 7 23.39 -12.96 -28.35
CA PHE A 7 23.92 -11.80 -27.63
C PHE A 7 22.82 -10.97 -26.95
N ASN A 8 21.72 -10.62 -27.68
CA ASN A 8 20.61 -9.85 -27.08
C ASN A 8 19.93 -10.60 -25.95
N ARG A 9 19.79 -11.91 -26.07
CA ARG A 9 19.22 -12.74 -25.00
C ARG A 9 20.11 -12.77 -23.77
N ILE A 10 21.44 -12.90 -23.95
CA ILE A 10 22.40 -12.87 -22.84
C ILE A 10 22.36 -11.51 -22.14
N VAL A 11 22.36 -10.41 -22.89
CA VAL A 11 22.28 -9.04 -22.33
C VAL A 11 20.98 -8.85 -21.56
N LEU A 12 19.83 -9.27 -22.13
CA LEU A 12 18.53 -9.17 -21.44
C LEU A 12 18.52 -9.95 -20.13
N TRP A 13 19.01 -11.20 -20.14
CA TRP A 13 19.09 -12.00 -18.92
C TRP A 13 20.05 -11.38 -17.89
N ALA A 14 21.20 -10.90 -18.31
CA ALA A 14 22.18 -10.26 -17.42
C ALA A 14 21.58 -9.01 -16.74
N VAL A 15 20.91 -8.14 -17.50
CA VAL A 15 20.24 -6.94 -16.98
C VAL A 15 19.09 -7.34 -16.04
N THR A 16 18.29 -8.35 -16.41
CA THR A 16 17.18 -8.82 -15.58
C THR A 16 17.70 -9.39 -14.24
N ILE A 17 18.71 -10.25 -14.29
CA ILE A 17 19.32 -10.84 -13.08
C ILE A 17 19.94 -9.76 -12.20
N ALA A 18 20.72 -8.82 -12.81
CA ALA A 18 21.29 -7.70 -12.07
C ALA A 18 20.21 -6.85 -11.38
N GLY A 19 19.13 -6.53 -12.09
CA GLY A 19 17.97 -5.82 -11.51
C GLY A 19 17.32 -6.58 -10.36
N LEU A 20 17.09 -7.89 -10.52
CA LEU A 20 16.55 -8.74 -9.45
C LEU A 20 17.48 -8.78 -8.23
N VAL A 21 18.78 -8.93 -8.44
CA VAL A 21 19.76 -8.90 -7.33
C VAL A 21 19.71 -7.57 -6.60
N VAL A 22 19.74 -6.45 -7.30
CA VAL A 22 19.69 -5.11 -6.67
C VAL A 22 18.41 -4.91 -5.87
N ILE A 23 17.26 -5.39 -6.36
CA ILE A 23 15.96 -5.23 -5.69
C ILE A 23 15.83 -6.17 -4.48
N TYR A 24 16.24 -7.43 -4.62
CA TYR A 24 15.97 -8.45 -3.59
C TYR A 24 17.12 -8.65 -2.59
N ALA A 25 18.36 -8.28 -2.93
CA ALA A 25 19.48 -8.44 -2.01
C ALA A 25 19.30 -7.71 -0.67
N PRO A 26 18.85 -6.43 -0.60
CA PRO A 26 18.63 -5.77 0.68
C PRO A 26 17.56 -6.44 1.57
N PRO A 27 16.35 -6.77 1.08
CA PRO A 27 15.37 -7.50 1.88
C PRO A 27 15.86 -8.89 2.34
N LEU A 28 16.55 -9.62 1.48
CA LEU A 28 17.11 -10.94 1.82
C LEU A 28 18.23 -10.83 2.85
N TYR A 29 19.06 -9.78 2.74
CA TYR A 29 20.08 -9.49 3.75
C TYR A 29 19.43 -9.21 5.12
N LEU A 30 18.41 -8.35 5.19
CA LEU A 30 17.67 -8.07 6.41
C LEU A 30 17.02 -9.34 6.99
N LEU A 31 16.46 -10.19 6.14
CA LEU A 31 15.93 -11.48 6.54
C LEU A 31 17.04 -12.38 7.13
N ALA A 32 18.20 -12.47 6.50
CA ALA A 32 19.31 -13.26 7.02
C ALA A 32 19.80 -12.73 8.38
N VAL A 33 19.95 -11.41 8.52
CA VAL A 33 20.33 -10.74 9.78
C VAL A 33 19.31 -11.01 10.90
N SER A 34 18.02 -11.16 10.56
CA SER A 34 16.96 -11.40 11.56
C SER A 34 17.11 -12.73 12.30
N PHE A 35 17.87 -13.68 11.76
CA PHE A 35 18.19 -14.96 12.40
C PHE A 35 19.50 -14.94 13.20
N ASN A 36 20.20 -13.78 13.26
CA ASN A 36 21.43 -13.67 14.02
C ASN A 36 21.11 -13.46 15.52
N PRO A 37 21.57 -14.33 16.45
CA PRO A 37 21.34 -14.15 17.88
C PRO A 37 22.14 -13.01 18.50
N ALA A 38 23.17 -12.49 17.82
CA ALA A 38 24.02 -11.44 18.33
C ALA A 38 23.24 -10.11 18.50
N LEU A 39 23.69 -9.30 19.45
CA LEU A 39 23.13 -7.96 19.70
C LEU A 39 23.48 -6.98 18.57
N GLN A 40 24.61 -7.19 17.89
CA GLN A 40 25.01 -6.35 16.76
C GLN A 40 24.53 -6.95 15.43
N PRO A 41 24.07 -6.11 14.49
CA PRO A 41 23.62 -6.58 13.19
C PRO A 41 24.80 -7.16 12.39
N GLY A 42 24.59 -8.33 11.81
CA GLY A 42 25.57 -9.00 10.97
C GLY A 42 24.97 -10.29 10.40
N LEU A 43 25.61 -10.83 9.36
CA LEU A 43 25.19 -12.14 8.83
C LEU A 43 25.54 -13.23 9.85
N PRO A 44 24.58 -14.08 10.24
CA PRO A 44 24.86 -15.22 11.11
C PRO A 44 25.70 -16.28 10.39
N ARG A 45 26.49 -17.05 11.13
CA ARG A 45 27.00 -18.30 10.60
C ARG A 45 25.85 -19.30 10.46
N LEU A 46 25.93 -20.21 9.52
CA LEU A 46 24.88 -21.23 9.32
C LEU A 46 24.65 -22.10 10.57
N SER A 47 25.68 -22.29 11.41
CA SER A 47 25.61 -22.97 12.68
C SER A 47 24.87 -22.19 13.78
N ASP A 48 24.77 -20.87 13.64
CA ASP A 48 24.34 -19.98 14.72
C ASP A 48 22.93 -19.39 14.45
N LEU A 49 22.22 -19.90 13.43
CA LEU A 49 20.87 -19.46 13.11
C LEU A 49 19.92 -19.66 14.31
N SER A 50 19.23 -18.61 14.70
CA SER A 50 18.37 -18.59 15.86
C SER A 50 17.05 -17.85 15.63
N LEU A 51 16.00 -18.31 16.30
CA LEU A 51 14.69 -17.66 16.36
C LEU A 51 14.53 -16.80 17.62
N THR A 52 15.59 -16.56 18.39
CA THR A 52 15.53 -15.87 19.68
C THR A 52 14.77 -14.54 19.59
N TRP A 53 15.04 -13.74 18.58
CA TRP A 53 14.39 -12.43 18.42
C TRP A 53 12.95 -12.52 17.93
N TYR A 54 12.60 -13.58 17.19
CA TYR A 54 11.21 -13.86 16.81
C TYR A 54 10.36 -14.25 18.02
N VAL A 55 10.91 -15.04 18.94
CA VAL A 55 10.26 -15.42 20.20
C VAL A 55 10.13 -14.21 21.13
N ALA A 56 11.06 -13.26 21.07
CA ALA A 56 11.01 -12.02 21.85
C ALA A 56 10.02 -10.99 21.31
N LEU A 57 9.66 -11.03 20.02
CA LEU A 57 8.77 -10.06 19.37
C LEU A 57 7.45 -9.81 20.13
N PRO A 58 6.67 -10.83 20.54
CA PRO A 58 5.41 -10.61 21.25
C PRO A 58 5.56 -9.87 22.58
N ASN A 59 6.75 -9.87 23.16
CA ASN A 59 7.06 -9.20 24.42
C ASN A 59 7.42 -7.71 24.24
N ASP A 60 7.75 -7.28 23.01
CA ASP A 60 8.00 -5.87 22.70
C ASP A 60 6.65 -5.15 22.47
N ARG A 61 6.06 -4.69 23.58
CA ARG A 61 4.75 -4.01 23.58
C ARG A 61 4.72 -2.80 22.64
N ALA A 62 5.83 -2.11 22.46
CA ALA A 62 5.91 -0.94 21.58
C ALA A 62 5.76 -1.35 20.10
N LEU A 63 6.46 -2.41 19.65
CA LEU A 63 6.37 -2.92 18.29
C LEU A 63 5.01 -3.56 18.01
N VAL A 64 4.50 -4.39 18.93
CA VAL A 64 3.19 -5.02 18.77
C VAL A 64 2.08 -3.99 18.74
N GLY A 65 2.09 -3.00 19.64
CA GLY A 65 1.11 -1.93 19.63
C GLY A 65 1.18 -1.06 18.37
N ALA A 66 2.39 -0.76 17.90
CA ALA A 66 2.60 -0.01 16.66
C ALA A 66 2.13 -0.80 15.41
N LEU A 67 2.33 -2.11 15.37
CA LEU A 67 1.81 -2.97 14.30
C LEU A 67 0.29 -2.97 14.28
N GLN A 68 -0.36 -3.16 15.43
CA GLN A 68 -1.82 -3.10 15.54
C GLN A 68 -2.38 -1.75 15.10
N GLN A 69 -1.73 -0.66 15.54
CA GLN A 69 -2.10 0.70 15.15
C GLN A 69 -1.96 0.91 13.62
N SER A 70 -0.85 0.45 13.03
CA SER A 70 -0.65 0.53 11.57
C SER A 70 -1.68 -0.27 10.79
N LEU A 71 -2.00 -1.49 11.21
CA LEU A 71 -3.01 -2.34 10.55
C LEU A 71 -4.40 -1.70 10.62
N MET A 72 -4.77 -1.14 11.78
CA MET A 72 -6.04 -0.43 11.95
C MET A 72 -6.12 0.79 11.04
N ILE A 73 -5.09 1.67 11.06
CA ILE A 73 -5.03 2.86 10.22
C ILE A 73 -5.07 2.48 8.75
N ALA A 74 -4.28 1.49 8.33
CA ALA A 74 -4.22 1.05 6.94
C ALA A 74 -5.57 0.51 6.45
N THR A 75 -6.27 -0.26 7.28
CA THR A 75 -7.60 -0.80 6.96
C THR A 75 -8.63 0.32 6.80
N ILE A 76 -8.70 1.24 7.76
CA ILE A 76 -9.65 2.37 7.70
C ILE A 76 -9.35 3.25 6.49
N THR A 77 -8.07 3.58 6.28
CA THR A 77 -7.63 4.38 5.12
C THR A 77 -8.00 3.68 3.81
N ALA A 78 -7.78 2.37 3.68
CA ALA A 78 -8.09 1.63 2.47
C ALA A 78 -9.61 1.63 2.17
N VAL A 79 -10.45 1.43 3.17
CA VAL A 79 -11.91 1.50 3.02
C VAL A 79 -12.34 2.88 2.56
N LEU A 80 -11.89 3.93 3.27
CA LEU A 80 -12.27 5.31 2.96
C LEU A 80 -11.71 5.76 1.61
N ALA A 81 -10.43 5.48 1.30
CA ALA A 81 -9.81 5.82 0.04
C ALA A 81 -10.51 5.15 -1.13
N THR A 82 -10.85 3.85 -1.02
CA THR A 82 -11.58 3.13 -2.07
C THR A 82 -12.98 3.69 -2.27
N GLY A 83 -13.72 3.93 -1.18
CA GLY A 83 -15.08 4.49 -1.25
C GLY A 83 -15.10 5.90 -1.85
N MET A 84 -14.24 6.80 -1.35
CA MET A 84 -14.13 8.17 -1.86
C MET A 84 -13.67 8.19 -3.33
N SER A 85 -12.74 7.32 -3.70
CA SER A 85 -12.25 7.21 -5.07
C SER A 85 -13.30 6.64 -6.03
N LEU A 86 -14.15 5.71 -5.56
CA LEU A 86 -15.30 5.25 -6.34
C LEU A 86 -16.27 6.38 -6.62
N LEU A 87 -16.63 7.16 -5.59
CA LEU A 87 -17.50 8.33 -5.75
C LEU A 87 -16.88 9.37 -6.70
N ALA A 88 -15.56 9.62 -6.56
CA ALA A 88 -14.83 10.52 -7.44
C ALA A 88 -14.80 10.02 -8.90
N ALA A 89 -14.67 8.71 -9.12
CA ALA A 89 -14.71 8.11 -10.46
C ALA A 89 -16.11 8.19 -11.07
N LEU A 90 -17.18 7.96 -10.31
CA LEU A 90 -18.56 8.17 -10.77
C LEU A 90 -18.78 9.63 -11.17
N ALA A 91 -18.36 10.60 -10.32
CA ALA A 91 -18.46 12.03 -10.63
C ALA A 91 -17.67 12.38 -11.89
N TYR A 92 -16.51 11.78 -12.13
CA TYR A 92 -15.72 12.00 -13.35
C TYR A 92 -16.50 11.65 -14.63
N PHE A 93 -17.34 10.61 -14.60
CA PHE A 93 -18.16 10.24 -15.77
C PHE A 93 -19.36 11.14 -15.97
N GLU A 94 -19.90 11.71 -14.90
CA GLU A 94 -21.03 12.66 -14.95
C GLU A 94 -20.58 14.07 -15.37
N LEU A 95 -19.44 14.54 -14.90
CA LEU A 95 -18.90 15.90 -15.12
C LEU A 95 -18.24 16.04 -16.50
N ARG A 96 -18.97 15.76 -17.60
CA ARG A 96 -18.41 15.68 -18.96
C ARG A 96 -17.59 16.92 -19.37
N ALA A 97 -18.09 18.12 -19.11
CA ALA A 97 -17.43 19.38 -19.47
C ALA A 97 -16.21 19.70 -18.58
N GLN A 98 -16.16 19.16 -17.36
CA GLN A 98 -15.15 19.51 -16.35
C GLN A 98 -14.22 18.31 -16.00
N ARG A 99 -14.24 17.25 -16.79
CA ARG A 99 -13.48 16.00 -16.52
C ARG A 99 -12.00 16.24 -16.22
N THR A 100 -11.36 17.05 -17.05
CA THR A 100 -9.93 17.32 -16.90
C THR A 100 -9.65 18.06 -15.59
N ALA A 101 -10.43 19.08 -15.26
CA ALA A 101 -10.27 19.82 -14.02
C ALA A 101 -10.52 18.93 -12.81
N TRP A 102 -11.57 18.10 -12.84
CA TRP A 102 -11.90 17.16 -11.78
C TRP A 102 -10.78 16.12 -11.58
N PHE A 103 -10.31 15.52 -12.68
CA PHE A 103 -9.20 14.57 -12.65
C PHE A 103 -7.95 15.20 -12.00
N LEU A 104 -7.54 16.38 -12.47
CA LEU A 104 -6.39 17.11 -11.94
C LEU A 104 -6.57 17.44 -10.46
N THR A 105 -7.75 17.86 -10.03
CA THR A 105 -8.04 18.17 -8.62
C THR A 105 -7.85 16.94 -7.73
N VAL A 106 -8.32 15.76 -8.16
CA VAL A 106 -8.22 14.52 -7.37
C VAL A 106 -6.77 14.01 -7.30
N ILE A 107 -6.00 14.13 -8.39
CA ILE A 107 -4.63 13.61 -8.42
C ILE A 107 -3.58 14.60 -7.92
N LEU A 108 -3.90 15.89 -7.83
CA LEU A 108 -2.97 16.95 -7.42
C LEU A 108 -2.18 16.64 -6.14
N PRO A 109 -2.80 16.08 -5.08
CA PRO A 109 -2.08 15.77 -3.85
C PRO A 109 -0.88 14.84 -4.03
N MET A 110 -0.91 13.91 -5.00
CA MET A 110 0.20 12.97 -5.20
C MET A 110 1.51 13.64 -5.67
N PHE A 111 1.44 14.85 -6.23
CA PHE A 111 2.60 15.59 -6.70
C PHE A 111 3.26 16.44 -5.62
N VAL A 112 2.60 16.62 -4.48
CA VAL A 112 3.15 17.38 -3.36
C VAL A 112 4.05 16.46 -2.52
N PRO A 113 5.32 16.83 -2.24
CA PRO A 113 6.20 16.02 -1.40
C PRO A 113 5.59 15.69 -0.04
N GLY A 114 5.72 14.43 0.40
CA GLY A 114 5.08 13.93 1.62
C GLY A 114 5.43 14.72 2.89
N VAL A 115 6.68 15.18 3.01
CA VAL A 115 7.13 16.03 4.11
C VAL A 115 6.36 17.34 4.16
N ILE A 116 6.18 17.99 3.00
CA ILE A 116 5.42 19.26 2.91
C ILE A 116 3.95 19.02 3.27
N GLN A 117 3.35 17.92 2.79
CA GLN A 117 1.98 17.58 3.16
C GLN A 117 1.83 17.32 4.66
N GLY A 118 2.74 16.55 5.26
CA GLY A 118 2.72 16.25 6.69
C GLY A 118 2.84 17.52 7.55
N LEU A 119 3.80 18.39 7.23
CA LEU A 119 3.99 19.66 7.91
C LEU A 119 2.78 20.60 7.75
N ALA A 120 2.28 20.75 6.53
CA ALA A 120 1.14 21.61 6.24
C ALA A 120 -0.13 21.15 6.98
N LEU A 121 -0.43 19.84 6.93
CA LEU A 121 -1.57 19.28 7.67
C LEU A 121 -1.40 19.43 9.18
N SER A 122 -0.20 19.19 9.72
CA SER A 122 0.09 19.39 11.13
C SER A 122 -0.15 20.85 11.56
N ALA A 123 0.31 21.81 10.76
CA ALA A 123 0.09 23.23 11.00
C ALA A 123 -1.41 23.61 10.95
N VAL A 124 -2.15 23.11 9.96
CA VAL A 124 -3.60 23.35 9.83
C VAL A 124 -4.33 22.77 11.03
N PHE A 125 -4.08 21.51 11.40
CA PHE A 125 -4.74 20.87 12.54
C PHE A 125 -4.44 21.59 13.85
N THR A 126 -3.18 21.96 14.09
CA THR A 126 -2.79 22.69 15.31
C THR A 126 -3.50 24.05 15.39
N ARG A 127 -3.56 24.81 14.28
CA ARG A 127 -4.29 26.10 14.24
C ARG A 127 -5.79 25.94 14.45
N SER A 128 -6.35 24.80 14.00
CA SER A 128 -7.78 24.47 14.20
C SER A 128 -8.07 23.87 15.58
N GLY A 129 -7.09 23.78 16.47
CA GLY A 129 -7.26 23.16 17.79
C GLY A 129 -7.36 21.63 17.77
N ILE A 130 -7.12 20.99 16.62
CA ILE A 130 -7.16 19.53 16.46
C ILE A 130 -5.82 18.95 16.89
N LYS A 131 -5.83 18.15 17.95
CA LYS A 131 -4.63 17.49 18.46
C LYS A 131 -4.21 16.33 17.56
N ALA A 132 -2.89 16.13 17.42
CA ALA A 132 -2.32 14.97 16.76
C ALA A 132 -2.89 13.66 17.33
N SER A 133 -3.37 12.77 16.47
CA SER A 133 -4.13 11.57 16.84
C SER A 133 -4.16 10.56 15.68
N THR A 134 -4.75 9.40 15.92
CA THR A 134 -5.03 8.42 14.87
C THR A 134 -5.84 9.00 13.71
N LEU A 135 -6.80 9.89 13.99
CA LEU A 135 -7.63 10.51 12.94
C LEU A 135 -6.81 11.46 12.05
N THR A 136 -5.89 12.22 12.62
CA THR A 136 -5.01 13.09 11.81
C THR A 136 -4.06 12.29 10.93
N VAL A 137 -3.58 11.13 11.40
CA VAL A 137 -2.79 10.20 10.58
C VAL A 137 -3.64 9.65 9.44
N ILE A 138 -4.85 9.17 9.72
CA ILE A 138 -5.78 8.67 8.67
C ILE A 138 -6.03 9.75 7.61
N ALA A 139 -6.27 11.01 8.01
CA ALA A 139 -6.46 12.12 7.08
C ALA A 139 -5.23 12.34 6.18
N GLY A 140 -4.02 12.29 6.75
CA GLY A 140 -2.77 12.39 5.97
C GLY A 140 -2.57 11.22 5.02
N HIS A 141 -2.89 9.99 5.46
CA HIS A 141 -2.81 8.80 4.63
C HIS A 141 -3.87 8.80 3.51
N LEU A 142 -5.08 9.31 3.76
CA LEU A 142 -6.11 9.48 2.74
C LEU A 142 -5.67 10.43 1.64
N LEU A 143 -5.07 11.57 1.99
CA LEU A 143 -4.56 12.54 1.03
C LEU A 143 -3.54 11.92 0.05
N TRP A 144 -2.82 10.89 0.51
CA TRP A 144 -1.85 10.13 -0.27
C TRP A 144 -2.47 8.97 -1.04
N ALA A 145 -3.28 8.14 -0.39
CA ALA A 145 -3.78 6.89 -0.96
C ALA A 145 -4.93 7.11 -1.96
N MET A 146 -5.80 8.12 -1.72
CA MET A 146 -6.99 8.36 -2.54
C MET A 146 -6.68 8.63 -4.03
N PRO A 147 -5.69 9.45 -4.43
CA PRO A 147 -5.36 9.65 -5.83
C PRO A 147 -4.98 8.37 -6.56
N PHE A 148 -4.21 7.49 -5.91
CA PHE A 148 -3.83 6.20 -6.49
C PHE A 148 -5.03 5.26 -6.63
N ALA A 149 -5.86 5.16 -5.59
CA ALA A 149 -7.09 4.39 -5.64
C ALA A 149 -8.02 4.88 -6.76
N PHE A 150 -8.12 6.21 -6.93
CA PHE A 150 -8.91 6.83 -7.99
C PHE A 150 -8.45 6.41 -9.37
N ILE A 151 -7.14 6.45 -9.66
CA ILE A 151 -6.58 6.02 -10.95
C ILE A 151 -6.88 4.54 -11.20
N VAL A 152 -6.67 3.68 -10.20
CA VAL A 152 -6.92 2.22 -10.33
C VAL A 152 -8.41 1.95 -10.59
N ILE A 153 -9.31 2.61 -9.89
CA ILE A 153 -10.75 2.46 -10.11
C ILE A 153 -11.15 3.03 -11.47
N LEU A 154 -10.64 4.21 -11.83
CA LEU A 154 -10.96 4.86 -13.10
C LEU A 154 -10.59 3.97 -14.31
N THR A 155 -9.42 3.31 -14.25
CA THR A 155 -9.01 2.39 -15.32
C THR A 155 -9.92 1.15 -15.40
N SER A 156 -10.47 0.68 -14.27
CA SER A 156 -11.39 -0.45 -14.27
C SER A 156 -12.74 -0.17 -14.95
N PHE A 157 -13.15 1.09 -15.03
CA PHE A 157 -14.34 1.50 -15.77
C PHE A 157 -14.22 1.27 -17.29
N ALA A 158 -13.03 1.03 -17.82
CA ALA A 158 -12.87 0.62 -19.22
C ALA A 158 -13.61 -0.69 -19.57
N ALA A 159 -13.86 -1.55 -18.57
CA ALA A 159 -14.67 -2.75 -18.72
C ALA A 159 -16.17 -2.46 -18.89
N VAL A 160 -16.64 -1.28 -18.50
CA VAL A 160 -18.05 -0.90 -18.53
C VAL A 160 -18.37 -0.25 -19.88
N ARG A 161 -18.89 -1.05 -20.82
CA ARG A 161 -19.29 -0.55 -22.13
C ARG A 161 -20.62 0.21 -22.03
N ARG A 162 -20.71 1.36 -22.70
CA ARG A 162 -21.96 2.15 -22.74
C ARG A 162 -23.14 1.33 -23.25
N SER A 163 -22.90 0.43 -24.22
CA SER A 163 -23.95 -0.44 -24.77
C SER A 163 -24.66 -1.30 -23.73
N TYR A 164 -23.94 -1.72 -22.68
CA TYR A 164 -24.55 -2.50 -21.59
C TYR A 164 -25.54 -1.65 -20.80
N LEU A 165 -25.16 -0.39 -20.50
CA LEU A 165 -25.99 0.53 -19.73
C LEU A 165 -27.21 1.00 -20.57
N THR A 166 -27.02 1.26 -21.87
CA THR A 166 -28.12 1.63 -22.77
C THR A 166 -29.12 0.49 -22.91
N ALA A 167 -28.67 -0.73 -23.17
CA ALA A 167 -29.54 -1.90 -23.28
C ALA A 167 -30.33 -2.17 -21.98
N ALA A 168 -29.71 -1.97 -20.83
CA ALA A 168 -30.39 -2.10 -19.54
C ALA A 168 -31.42 -0.99 -19.33
N ALA A 169 -31.13 0.25 -19.76
CA ALA A 169 -32.07 1.36 -19.72
C ALA A 169 -33.29 1.11 -20.61
N ASP A 170 -33.08 0.58 -21.81
CA ASP A 170 -34.14 0.22 -22.76
C ASP A 170 -35.07 -0.86 -22.18
N LEU A 171 -34.54 -1.73 -21.31
CA LEU A 171 -35.32 -2.73 -20.55
C LEU A 171 -35.93 -2.18 -19.24
N GLY A 172 -35.83 -0.86 -19.01
CA GLY A 172 -36.43 -0.20 -17.84
C GLY A 172 -35.59 -0.26 -16.56
N ALA A 173 -34.29 -0.63 -16.64
CA ALA A 173 -33.43 -0.62 -15.46
C ALA A 173 -33.16 0.83 -15.00
N THR A 174 -33.42 1.11 -13.72
CA THR A 174 -33.05 2.38 -13.09
C THR A 174 -31.54 2.53 -12.98
N TRP A 175 -31.04 3.77 -12.80
CA TRP A 175 -29.61 4.04 -12.59
C TRP A 175 -29.00 3.17 -11.47
N TRP A 176 -29.72 3.00 -10.36
CA TRP A 176 -29.25 2.17 -9.25
C TRP A 176 -29.09 0.68 -9.64
N ARG A 177 -30.05 0.13 -10.40
CA ARG A 177 -29.94 -1.23 -10.93
C ARG A 177 -28.78 -1.37 -11.91
N GLN A 178 -28.61 -0.42 -12.83
CA GLN A 178 -27.45 -0.41 -13.74
C GLN A 178 -26.12 -0.36 -12.99
N PHE A 179 -26.07 0.41 -11.89
CA PHE A 179 -24.87 0.47 -11.05
C PHE A 179 -24.62 -0.85 -10.33
N VAL A 180 -25.61 -1.39 -9.62
CA VAL A 180 -25.44 -2.58 -8.77
C VAL A 180 -25.28 -3.86 -9.60
N ASP A 181 -26.08 -4.02 -10.65
CA ASP A 181 -26.16 -5.28 -11.40
C ASP A 181 -25.16 -5.36 -12.56
N ILE A 182 -24.67 -4.22 -13.06
CA ILE A 182 -23.76 -4.18 -14.24
C ILE A 182 -22.43 -3.53 -13.86
N THR A 183 -22.44 -2.26 -13.41
CA THR A 183 -21.21 -1.49 -13.21
C THR A 183 -20.37 -2.09 -12.09
N LEU A 184 -20.94 -2.26 -10.92
CA LEU A 184 -20.25 -2.73 -9.71
C LEU A 184 -19.61 -4.11 -9.89
N PRO A 185 -20.28 -5.13 -10.47
CA PRO A 185 -19.64 -6.41 -10.76
C PRO A 185 -18.46 -6.31 -11.72
N LEU A 186 -18.59 -5.49 -12.76
CA LEU A 186 -17.52 -5.30 -13.76
C LEU A 186 -16.29 -4.59 -13.21
N ILE A 187 -16.46 -3.61 -12.31
CA ILE A 187 -15.34 -2.88 -11.69
C ILE A 187 -14.85 -3.51 -10.39
N ARG A 188 -15.49 -4.57 -9.88
CA ARG A 188 -15.13 -5.23 -8.63
C ARG A 188 -13.65 -5.61 -8.53
N PRO A 189 -12.99 -6.16 -9.59
CA PRO A 189 -11.55 -6.41 -9.54
C PRO A 189 -10.73 -5.13 -9.31
N GLY A 190 -11.13 -4.01 -9.93
CA GLY A 190 -10.50 -2.71 -9.73
C GLY A 190 -10.68 -2.16 -8.31
N LEU A 191 -11.88 -2.33 -7.73
CA LEU A 191 -12.15 -1.94 -6.33
C LEU A 191 -11.29 -2.75 -5.35
N THR A 192 -11.18 -4.06 -5.57
CA THR A 192 -10.31 -4.93 -4.74
C THR A 192 -8.85 -4.51 -4.87
N SER A 193 -8.38 -4.23 -6.09
CA SER A 193 -7.02 -3.76 -6.34
C SER A 193 -6.76 -2.40 -5.69
N ALA A 194 -7.70 -1.46 -5.79
CA ALA A 194 -7.60 -0.15 -5.15
C ALA A 194 -7.55 -0.25 -3.63
N PHE A 195 -8.35 -1.13 -3.03
CA PHE A 195 -8.32 -1.39 -1.59
C PHE A 195 -6.97 -1.94 -1.14
N ILE A 196 -6.47 -3.00 -1.78
CA ILE A 196 -5.18 -3.62 -1.44
C ILE A 196 -4.05 -2.61 -1.61
N PHE A 197 -4.06 -1.84 -2.70
CA PHE A 197 -3.02 -0.84 -2.96
C PHE A 197 -3.04 0.28 -1.92
N SER A 198 -4.21 0.81 -1.59
CA SER A 198 -4.38 1.84 -0.54
C SER A 198 -3.96 1.33 0.84
N PHE A 199 -4.28 0.07 1.14
CA PHE A 199 -3.84 -0.59 2.37
C PHE A 199 -2.32 -0.64 2.46
N LEU A 200 -1.64 -1.10 1.41
CA LEU A 200 -0.18 -1.19 1.36
C LEU A 200 0.48 0.19 1.41
N LEU A 201 -0.07 1.18 0.69
CA LEU A 201 0.42 2.56 0.76
C LEU A 201 0.34 3.12 2.18
N SER A 202 -0.77 2.90 2.86
CA SER A 202 -0.98 3.39 4.22
C SER A 202 -0.13 2.63 5.25
N LEU A 203 0.02 1.31 5.09
CA LEU A 203 0.83 0.48 5.99
C LEU A 203 2.30 0.88 5.99
N ASN A 204 2.83 1.26 4.83
CA ASN A 204 4.23 1.66 4.65
C ASN A 204 4.46 3.18 4.78
N GLU A 205 3.41 3.96 5.09
CA GLU A 205 3.53 5.41 5.14
C GLU A 205 4.20 5.86 6.44
N PHE A 206 5.43 6.35 6.29
CA PHE A 206 6.21 6.90 7.39
C PHE A 206 6.07 8.42 7.50
N THR A 207 6.20 9.11 6.36
CA THR A 207 6.47 10.55 6.34
C THR A 207 5.32 11.37 6.95
N ARG A 208 4.08 11.10 6.53
CA ARG A 208 2.91 11.82 7.05
C ARG A 208 2.59 11.38 8.47
N ALA A 209 2.74 10.08 8.76
CA ALA A 209 2.56 9.55 10.11
C ALA A 209 3.51 10.23 11.11
N PHE A 210 4.76 10.46 10.74
CA PHE A 210 5.77 11.09 11.58
C PHE A 210 5.35 12.48 12.07
N TYR A 211 4.70 13.29 11.23
CA TYR A 211 4.25 14.65 11.59
C TYR A 211 2.85 14.70 12.22
N LEU A 212 2.02 13.68 11.99
CA LEU A 212 0.60 13.68 12.36
C LEU A 212 0.25 12.74 13.50
N ALA A 213 1.16 11.80 13.87
CA ALA A 213 0.93 10.87 14.96
C ALA A 213 0.92 11.58 16.32
N GLY A 214 -0.01 11.17 17.18
CA GLY A 214 -0.07 11.59 18.56
C GLY A 214 0.73 10.67 19.47
N ARG A 215 0.09 10.19 20.55
CA ARG A 215 0.76 9.31 21.54
C ARG A 215 1.00 7.88 21.00
N GLN A 216 0.21 7.45 20.03
CA GLN A 216 0.31 6.13 19.41
C GLN A 216 0.90 6.27 18.00
N ASN A 217 2.09 5.75 17.83
CA ASN A 217 2.82 5.82 16.59
C ASN A 217 2.54 4.60 15.70
N THR A 218 2.68 4.80 14.38
CA THR A 218 2.64 3.70 13.42
C THR A 218 3.95 2.89 13.46
N LEU A 219 3.91 1.67 12.95
CA LEU A 219 5.08 0.78 12.94
C LEU A 219 6.30 1.39 12.23
N PRO A 220 6.19 2.03 11.03
CA PRO A 220 7.33 2.68 10.40
C PRO A 220 7.96 3.77 11.30
N VAL A 221 7.16 4.54 12.02
CA VAL A 221 7.65 5.60 12.93
C VAL A 221 8.38 5.00 14.14
N VAL A 222 7.84 3.93 14.73
CA VAL A 222 8.48 3.25 15.85
C VAL A 222 9.78 2.58 15.44
N LEU A 223 9.80 1.90 14.28
CA LEU A 223 11.01 1.29 13.72
C LEU A 223 12.11 2.34 13.51
N PHE A 224 11.77 3.48 12.90
CA PHE A 224 12.70 4.59 12.68
C PHE A 224 13.26 5.12 14.01
N GLY A 225 12.40 5.33 15.01
CA GLY A 225 12.82 5.76 16.35
C GLY A 225 13.79 4.79 17.01
N LYS A 226 13.47 3.50 16.97
CA LYS A 226 14.34 2.44 17.51
C LYS A 226 15.68 2.34 16.77
N MET A 227 15.68 2.49 15.43
CA MET A 227 16.93 2.51 14.65
C MET A 227 17.85 3.66 15.06
N ASN A 228 17.31 4.85 15.28
CA ASN A 228 18.08 6.03 15.68
C ASN A 228 18.58 5.95 17.14
N SER A 229 17.91 5.17 18.00
CA SER A 229 18.30 5.00 19.41
C SER A 229 19.31 3.87 19.63
N GLY A 230 19.79 3.25 18.58
CA GLY A 230 20.64 2.06 18.60
C GLY A 230 19.85 0.81 18.24
N ALA A 231 20.15 0.24 17.10
CA ALA A 231 19.38 -0.85 16.49
C ALA A 231 19.29 -2.07 17.42
N SER A 232 18.09 -2.29 17.98
CA SER A 232 17.78 -3.55 18.68
C SER A 232 17.59 -4.69 17.67
N PRO A 233 18.14 -5.88 17.87
CA PRO A 233 17.96 -7.02 16.96
C PRO A 233 16.49 -7.40 16.71
N VAL A 234 15.58 -7.09 17.63
CA VAL A 234 14.13 -7.31 17.50
C VAL A 234 13.56 -6.57 16.28
N ILE A 235 14.17 -5.44 15.86
CA ILE A 235 13.75 -4.70 14.66
C ILE A 235 13.94 -5.54 13.40
N TYR A 236 15.07 -6.24 13.31
CA TYR A 236 15.36 -7.12 12.17
C TYR A 236 14.40 -8.31 12.13
N ALA A 237 14.07 -8.89 13.31
CA ALA A 237 13.06 -9.95 13.40
C ALA A 237 11.67 -9.45 13.00
N MET A 238 11.27 -8.24 13.38
CA MET A 238 10.00 -7.63 12.93
C MET A 238 9.98 -7.44 11.42
N SER A 239 11.06 -6.87 10.85
CA SER A 239 11.18 -6.67 9.41
C SER A 239 11.18 -7.99 8.64
N GLY A 240 11.90 -9.00 9.15
CA GLY A 240 11.91 -10.35 8.62
C GLY A 240 10.52 -11.02 8.66
N ALA A 241 9.80 -10.88 9.76
CA ALA A 241 8.44 -11.41 9.91
C ALA A 241 7.47 -10.77 8.88
N ILE A 242 7.51 -9.44 8.73
CA ILE A 242 6.69 -8.74 7.74
C ILE A 242 7.03 -9.19 6.32
N PHE A 243 8.32 -9.33 6.00
CA PHE A 243 8.77 -9.81 4.70
C PHE A 243 8.27 -11.22 4.42
N LEU A 244 8.43 -12.15 5.37
CA LEU A 244 7.96 -13.54 5.24
C LEU A 244 6.44 -13.62 5.07
N VAL A 245 5.67 -12.85 5.85
CA VAL A 245 4.21 -12.78 5.71
C VAL A 245 3.84 -12.23 4.32
N SER A 246 4.52 -11.19 3.85
CA SER A 246 4.27 -10.62 2.52
C SER A 246 4.52 -11.62 1.41
N VAL A 247 5.64 -12.34 1.47
CA VAL A 247 5.98 -13.41 0.50
C VAL A 247 4.94 -14.54 0.56
N ALA A 248 4.55 -14.97 1.75
CA ALA A 248 3.52 -16.00 1.92
C ALA A 248 2.17 -15.57 1.34
N CYS A 249 1.73 -14.32 1.59
CA CYS A 249 0.50 -13.78 1.02
C CYS A 249 0.53 -13.76 -0.52
N VAL A 250 1.63 -13.32 -1.11
CA VAL A 250 1.80 -13.30 -2.58
C VAL A 250 1.80 -14.72 -3.16
N ALA A 251 2.51 -15.64 -2.52
CA ALA A 251 2.55 -17.05 -2.94
C ALA A 251 1.16 -17.69 -2.90
N LEU A 252 0.42 -17.52 -1.79
CA LEU A 252 -0.95 -18.03 -1.64
C LEU A 252 -1.91 -17.43 -2.67
N ALA A 253 -1.83 -16.12 -2.91
CA ALA A 253 -2.63 -15.45 -3.92
C ALA A 253 -2.33 -16.00 -5.33
N SER A 254 -1.05 -16.20 -5.65
CA SER A 254 -0.61 -16.75 -6.95
C SER A 254 -1.11 -18.18 -7.16
N ILE A 255 -1.01 -19.03 -6.14
CA ILE A 255 -1.51 -20.42 -6.18
C ILE A 255 -3.03 -20.42 -6.37
N HIS A 256 -3.76 -19.60 -5.62
CA HIS A 256 -5.22 -19.50 -5.75
C HIS A 256 -5.64 -19.08 -7.17
N PHE A 257 -4.91 -18.15 -7.77
CA PHE A 257 -5.18 -17.70 -9.14
C PHE A 257 -4.89 -18.78 -10.20
N MET A 258 -3.82 -19.56 -9.99
CA MET A 258 -3.49 -20.68 -10.87
C MET A 258 -4.56 -21.78 -10.82
N LEU A 259 -5.05 -22.12 -9.61
CA LEU A 259 -6.08 -23.16 -9.41
C LEU A 259 -7.45 -22.76 -9.99
N ARG A 260 -7.76 -21.47 -10.12
CA ARG A 260 -9.00 -20.99 -10.74
C ARG A 260 -8.98 -20.97 -12.28
N LYS A 261 -7.80 -21.10 -12.86
CA LYS A 261 -7.60 -21.04 -14.32
C LYS A 261 -7.68 -22.41 -15.00
N ASN A 262 -7.61 -23.47 -14.20
CA ASN A 262 -7.84 -24.86 -14.58
C ASN A 262 -9.26 -25.30 -14.19
#